data_3eafcfc1d20dcf32b94d788d9e0f6c85
#
_entry.id   3eafcfc1d20dcf32b94d788d9e0f6c85
#
_cell.length_a   1.000
_cell.length_b   1.000
_cell.length_c   1.000
_cell.angle_alpha   90.00
_cell.angle_beta   90.00
_cell.angle_gamma   90.00
#
_symmetry.space_group_name_H-M   'P 1'
#
loop_
_entity.id
_entity.type
_entity.pdbx_description
1 polymer ?
#
loop_
_entity_poly.entity_id
_entity_poly.type
_entity_poly.pdbx_seq_one_letter_code
_entity_poly.pdbx_strand_id
1 'polypeptide(L)'
;MARSFDNQMLLLKRWQRGMSAANVVLDCVSLWVQIWGAPFDMVSPQVEADIGGRIGTVEVVEKQMSNDSLSLFIRVRVSVSVSKPLRRGCFVSDSEGNCTWLNFKYERLVMFCYFCRFVGHDLKHCAGFFAAEKNGATMELQYGDWLKAVGGR
;
A
#
# COMPACT_ATOMS: atom_id res chain seq x y z
N MET A 1 12.29 6.25 0.22
CA MET A 1 11.53 6.90 1.31
C MET A 1 10.45 7.76 0.69
N ALA A 2 9.20 7.48 0.97
CA ALA A 2 8.11 8.35 0.53
C ALA A 2 7.95 9.49 1.53
N ARG A 3 8.02 10.70 1.07
CA ARG A 3 7.67 11.91 1.81
C ARG A 3 6.57 12.64 1.05
N SER A 4 5.62 13.19 1.75
CA SER A 4 4.63 14.07 1.18
C SER A 4 5.04 15.52 1.41
N PHE A 5 4.99 16.31 0.38
CA PHE A 5 5.16 17.75 0.44
C PHE A 5 3.98 18.38 -0.30
N ASP A 6 3.29 19.27 0.36
CA ASP A 6 2.13 19.98 -0.21
C ASP A 6 1.09 19.04 -0.85
N ASN A 7 0.72 17.98 -0.12
CA ASN A 7 -0.20 16.92 -0.59
C ASN A 7 0.24 16.15 -1.84
N GLN A 8 1.52 16.24 -2.19
CA GLN A 8 2.09 15.46 -3.29
C GLN A 8 3.06 14.41 -2.77
N MET A 9 3.11 13.27 -3.43
CA MET A 9 4.03 12.21 -3.11
C MET A 9 5.40 12.50 -3.74
N LEU A 10 6.44 12.53 -2.91
CA LEU A 10 7.82 12.68 -3.36
C LEU A 10 8.45 11.29 -3.56
N LEU A 11 8.91 11.04 -4.77
CA LEU A 11 9.75 9.89 -5.06
C LEU A 11 11.21 10.28 -4.84
N LEU A 12 11.84 9.65 -3.86
CA LEU A 12 13.22 9.91 -3.50
C LEU A 12 14.05 8.64 -3.67
N LYS A 13 15.17 8.76 -4.34
CA LYS A 13 16.17 7.69 -4.47
C LYS A 13 17.48 8.15 -3.82
N ARG A 14 18.09 7.25 -3.04
CA ARG A 14 19.37 7.54 -2.45
C ARG A 14 20.42 7.72 -3.54
N TRP A 15 21.19 8.79 -3.47
CA TRP A 15 22.27 9.05 -4.41
C TRP A 15 23.31 7.93 -4.37
N GLN A 16 23.75 7.50 -5.53
CA GLN A 16 24.85 6.56 -5.71
C GLN A 16 25.82 7.11 -6.74
N ARG A 17 27.08 6.75 -6.61
CA ARG A 17 28.11 7.16 -7.57
C ARG A 17 27.75 6.70 -8.99
N GLY A 18 27.83 7.59 -9.94
CA GLY A 18 27.48 7.31 -11.34
C GLY A 18 26.03 7.61 -11.72
N MET A 19 25.20 8.06 -10.77
CA MET A 19 23.83 8.50 -11.07
C MET A 19 23.84 9.86 -11.77
N SER A 20 23.01 9.96 -12.80
CA SER A 20 22.70 11.17 -13.53
C SER A 20 21.21 11.27 -13.79
N ALA A 21 20.74 12.44 -14.20
CA ALA A 21 19.33 12.62 -14.58
C ALA A 21 18.90 11.69 -15.72
N ALA A 22 19.84 11.25 -16.56
CA ALA A 22 19.56 10.36 -17.70
C ALA A 22 19.40 8.89 -17.30
N ASN A 23 20.02 8.45 -16.18
CA ASN A 23 20.03 7.04 -15.77
C ASN A 23 19.34 6.74 -14.44
N VAL A 24 18.84 7.78 -13.75
CA VAL A 24 18.06 7.57 -12.52
C VAL A 24 16.64 7.13 -12.87
N VAL A 25 16.20 6.01 -12.29
CA VAL A 25 14.84 5.50 -12.45
C VAL A 25 14.12 5.63 -11.12
N LEU A 26 13.01 6.36 -11.12
CA LEU A 26 12.11 6.54 -9.96
C LEU A 26 10.84 5.75 -10.20
N ASP A 27 10.93 4.45 -10.05
CA ASP A 27 9.87 3.49 -10.36
C ASP A 27 9.23 2.85 -9.12
N CYS A 28 9.78 3.11 -7.95
CA CYS A 28 9.31 2.56 -6.68
C CYS A 28 9.17 3.64 -5.62
N VAL A 29 8.23 3.43 -4.71
CA VAL A 29 8.01 4.27 -3.54
C VAL A 29 7.93 3.39 -2.29
N SER A 30 8.58 3.80 -1.21
CA SER A 30 8.49 3.10 0.08
C SER A 30 7.30 3.62 0.87
N LEU A 31 6.40 2.73 1.22
CA LEU A 31 5.20 3.01 2.01
C LEU A 31 5.16 2.15 3.26
N TRP A 32 4.68 2.75 4.36
CA TRP A 32 4.29 1.99 5.53
C TRP A 32 2.87 1.45 5.34
N VAL A 33 2.73 0.14 5.51
CA VAL A 33 1.46 -0.56 5.36
C VAL A 33 1.09 -1.21 6.67
N GLN A 34 -0.13 -1.00 7.12
CA GLN A 34 -0.73 -1.68 8.26
C GLN A 34 -1.54 -2.86 7.75
N ILE A 35 -1.29 -4.03 8.32
CA ILE A 35 -1.98 -5.28 7.99
C ILE A 35 -2.89 -5.63 9.17
N TRP A 36 -4.18 -5.63 8.93
CA TRP A 36 -5.23 -5.82 9.91
C TRP A 36 -5.96 -7.13 9.71
N GLY A 37 -6.39 -7.76 10.82
CA GLY A 37 -7.22 -8.95 10.80
C GLY A 37 -6.47 -10.27 10.88
N ALA A 38 -5.15 -10.25 11.08
CA ALA A 38 -4.38 -11.47 11.25
C ALA A 38 -4.69 -12.13 12.60
N PRO A 39 -5.06 -13.42 12.63
CA PRO A 39 -5.17 -14.17 13.88
C PRO A 39 -3.83 -14.18 14.64
N PHE A 40 -3.88 -14.14 15.97
CA PHE A 40 -2.67 -14.06 16.80
C PHE A 40 -1.72 -15.25 16.61
N ASP A 41 -2.26 -16.42 16.39
CA ASP A 41 -1.51 -17.66 16.17
C ASP A 41 -0.84 -17.71 14.78
N MET A 42 -1.27 -16.88 13.86
CA MET A 42 -0.68 -16.77 12.52
C MET A 42 0.41 -15.69 12.41
N VAL A 43 0.62 -14.90 13.46
CA VAL A 43 1.60 -13.82 13.45
C VAL A 43 2.99 -14.38 13.76
N SER A 44 3.81 -14.55 12.72
CA SER A 44 5.20 -14.97 12.80
C SER A 44 6.06 -14.16 11.84
N PRO A 45 7.38 -14.03 12.06
CA PRO A 45 8.26 -13.30 11.15
C PRO A 45 8.19 -13.79 9.69
N GLN A 46 7.99 -15.08 9.48
CA GLN A 46 7.85 -15.65 8.14
C GLN A 46 6.54 -15.25 7.47
N VAL A 47 5.43 -15.31 8.20
CA VAL A 47 4.11 -14.91 7.69
C VAL A 47 4.10 -13.41 7.39
N GLU A 48 4.68 -12.60 8.26
CA GLU A 48 4.81 -11.15 8.08
C GLU A 48 5.61 -10.79 6.83
N ALA A 49 6.73 -11.48 6.62
CA ALA A 49 7.55 -11.31 5.42
C ALA A 49 6.84 -11.78 4.15
N ASP A 50 6.11 -12.90 4.20
CA ASP A 50 5.34 -13.42 3.07
C ASP A 50 4.23 -12.45 2.66
N ILE A 51 3.46 -11.94 3.61
CA ILE A 51 2.41 -10.96 3.35
C ILE A 51 3.00 -9.66 2.77
N GLY A 52 4.06 -9.16 3.38
CA GLY A 52 4.77 -7.97 2.88
C GLY A 52 5.31 -8.18 1.47
N GLY A 53 5.82 -9.36 1.17
CA GLY A 53 6.31 -9.75 -0.15
C GLY A 53 5.24 -9.76 -1.24
N ARG A 54 3.98 -9.96 -0.86
CA ARG A 54 2.85 -9.84 -1.81
C ARG A 54 2.49 -8.40 -2.15
N ILE A 55 2.85 -7.45 -1.30
CA ILE A 55 2.64 -6.02 -1.53
C ILE A 55 3.77 -5.43 -2.36
N GLY A 56 5.02 -5.79 -2.05
CA GLY A 56 6.21 -5.28 -2.71
C GLY A 56 7.47 -5.89 -2.09
N THR A 57 8.58 -5.15 -2.13
CA THR A 57 9.82 -5.57 -1.49
C THR A 57 9.85 -5.10 -0.04
N VAL A 58 9.90 -6.03 0.89
CA VAL A 58 9.89 -5.73 2.34
C VAL A 58 11.22 -5.10 2.75
N GLU A 59 11.16 -3.95 3.39
CA GLU A 59 12.32 -3.23 3.93
C GLU A 59 12.41 -3.38 5.45
N VAL A 60 11.29 -3.20 6.16
CA VAL A 60 11.22 -3.26 7.63
C VAL A 60 9.90 -3.89 8.06
N VAL A 61 9.92 -4.68 9.11
CA VAL A 61 8.72 -5.25 9.76
C VAL A 61 8.68 -4.79 11.21
N GLU A 62 7.56 -4.20 11.62
CA GLU A 62 7.29 -3.79 13.00
C GLU A 62 5.93 -4.32 13.46
N LYS A 63 5.89 -4.87 14.67
CA LYS A 63 4.63 -5.20 15.33
C LYS A 63 4.16 -4.01 16.15
N GLN A 64 2.94 -3.58 15.94
CA GLN A 64 2.32 -2.55 16.77
C GLN A 64 0.98 -3.04 17.31
N MET A 65 0.79 -2.86 18.62
CA MET A 65 -0.50 -2.99 19.24
C MET A 65 -1.20 -1.63 19.21
N SER A 66 -2.45 -1.61 18.79
CA SER A 66 -3.29 -0.42 18.95
C SER A 66 -3.42 -0.04 20.41
N ASN A 67 -3.56 1.26 20.72
CA ASN A 67 -3.81 1.76 22.07
C ASN A 67 -5.09 1.19 22.71
N ASP A 68 -6.05 0.77 21.90
CA ASP A 68 -7.16 -0.06 22.32
C ASP A 68 -6.70 -1.52 22.34
N SER A 69 -6.22 -1.98 23.44
CA SER A 69 -5.59 -3.27 23.76
C SER A 69 -6.15 -4.55 23.08
N LEU A 70 -7.09 -4.45 22.15
CA LEU A 70 -7.78 -5.54 21.48
C LEU A 70 -7.46 -5.65 19.97
N SER A 71 -6.78 -4.69 19.38
CA SER A 71 -6.45 -4.74 17.93
C SER A 71 -4.94 -4.71 17.72
N LEU A 72 -4.43 -5.84 17.27
CA LEU A 72 -3.06 -5.99 16.80
C LEU A 72 -3.02 -5.78 15.30
N PHE A 73 -2.16 -4.90 14.84
CA PHE A 73 -1.82 -4.81 13.42
C PHE A 73 -0.32 -4.99 13.23
N ILE A 74 0.04 -5.56 12.09
CA ILE A 74 1.42 -5.68 11.65
C ILE A 74 1.73 -4.45 10.81
N ARG A 75 2.83 -3.79 11.10
CA ARG A 75 3.29 -2.63 10.34
C ARG A 75 4.53 -3.01 9.54
N VAL A 76 4.44 -2.94 8.23
CA VAL A 76 5.56 -3.25 7.33
C VAL A 76 5.88 -2.06 6.45
N ARG A 77 7.15 -1.84 6.22
CA ARG A 77 7.62 -0.89 5.22
C ARG A 77 7.99 -1.66 3.97
N VAL A 78 7.34 -1.32 2.88
CA VAL A 78 7.53 -1.99 1.59
C VAL A 78 7.83 -0.99 0.50
N SER A 79 8.75 -1.36 -0.38
CA SER A 79 8.98 -0.68 -1.64
C SER A 79 8.00 -1.21 -2.67
N VAL A 80 7.10 -0.37 -3.14
CA VAL A 80 6.07 -0.72 -4.13
C VAL A 80 6.36 -0.06 -5.46
N SER A 81 6.09 -0.79 -6.55
CA SER A 81 6.21 -0.23 -7.89
C SER A 81 5.08 0.76 -8.17
N VAL A 82 5.41 1.93 -8.69
CA VAL A 82 4.42 2.93 -9.12
C VAL A 82 3.69 2.53 -10.40
N SER A 83 4.20 1.52 -11.11
CA SER A 83 3.60 0.98 -12.33
C SER A 83 2.60 -0.16 -12.09
N LYS A 84 2.35 -0.52 -10.84
CA LYS A 84 1.41 -1.57 -10.46
C LYS A 84 0.32 -0.99 -9.54
N PRO A 85 -0.92 -1.49 -9.64
CA PRO A 85 -1.98 -1.08 -8.73
C PRO A 85 -1.68 -1.54 -7.30
N LEU A 86 -2.06 -0.74 -6.31
CA LEU A 86 -1.96 -1.11 -4.90
C LEU A 86 -2.97 -2.23 -4.57
N ARG A 87 -2.58 -3.11 -3.69
CA ARG A 87 -3.46 -4.14 -3.14
C ARG A 87 -4.22 -3.61 -1.92
N ARG A 88 -5.48 -3.99 -1.78
CA ARG A 88 -6.31 -3.66 -0.61
C ARG A 88 -6.26 -4.72 0.49
N GLY A 89 -5.74 -5.91 0.18
CA GLY A 89 -5.67 -7.01 1.11
C GLY A 89 -5.25 -8.31 0.45
N CYS A 90 -5.20 -9.37 1.23
CA CYS A 90 -4.95 -10.72 0.73
C CYS A 90 -5.59 -11.77 1.64
N PHE A 91 -5.74 -12.98 1.11
CA PHE A 91 -6.09 -14.15 1.91
C PHE A 91 -4.83 -14.82 2.43
N VAL A 92 -4.90 -15.27 3.68
CA VAL A 92 -3.93 -16.16 4.29
C VAL A 92 -4.63 -17.42 4.77
N SER A 93 -3.96 -18.57 4.68
CA SER A 93 -4.49 -19.84 5.14
C SER A 93 -3.76 -20.28 6.40
N ASP A 94 -4.51 -20.83 7.36
CA ASP A 94 -3.93 -21.48 8.53
C ASP A 94 -3.50 -22.93 8.20
N SER A 95 -2.95 -23.63 9.21
CA SER A 95 -2.52 -25.03 9.07
C SER A 95 -3.67 -26.01 8.82
N GLU A 96 -4.90 -25.61 9.10
CA GLU A 96 -6.11 -26.42 8.88
C GLU A 96 -6.80 -26.11 7.53
N GLY A 97 -6.27 -25.15 6.78
CA GLY A 97 -6.80 -24.75 5.48
C GLY A 97 -7.89 -23.68 5.53
N ASN A 98 -8.17 -23.10 6.70
CA ASN A 98 -9.11 -21.99 6.81
C ASN A 98 -8.49 -20.71 6.26
N CYS A 99 -9.22 -20.01 5.39
CA CYS A 99 -8.77 -18.76 4.78
C CYS A 99 -9.31 -17.55 5.55
N THR A 100 -8.43 -16.61 5.88
CA THR A 100 -8.77 -15.35 6.52
C THR A 100 -8.36 -14.19 5.61
N TRP A 101 -9.25 -13.22 5.43
CA TRP A 101 -8.94 -12.00 4.70
C TRP A 101 -8.23 -10.99 5.59
N LEU A 102 -7.10 -10.48 5.12
CA LEU A 102 -6.35 -9.40 5.78
C LEU A 102 -6.54 -8.10 5.01
N ASN A 103 -6.83 -7.03 5.73
CA ASN A 103 -6.98 -5.70 5.16
C ASN A 103 -5.66 -4.93 5.22
N PHE A 104 -5.31 -4.27 4.13
CA PHE A 104 -4.17 -3.38 4.05
C PHE A 104 -4.63 -1.93 4.16
N LYS A 105 -3.93 -1.16 5.01
CA LYS A 105 -4.09 0.29 5.10
C LYS A 105 -2.73 0.94 4.94
N TYR A 106 -2.67 1.94 4.09
CA TYR A 106 -1.44 2.62 3.73
C TYR A 106 -1.32 3.94 4.51
N GLU A 107 -0.19 4.14 5.15
CA GLU A 107 0.10 5.37 5.87
C GLU A 107 0.56 6.46 4.91
N ARG A 108 0.06 7.68 5.09
CA ARG A 108 0.41 8.87 4.30
C ARG A 108 0.22 8.68 2.79
N LEU A 109 -0.84 8.00 2.42
CA LEU A 109 -1.22 7.80 1.02
C LEU A 109 -1.94 9.05 0.52
N VAL A 110 -1.22 9.96 -0.14
CA VAL A 110 -1.74 11.29 -0.52
C VAL A 110 -2.28 11.36 -1.94
N MET A 111 -1.63 10.73 -2.91
CA MET A 111 -2.04 10.74 -4.32
C MET A 111 -2.32 9.32 -4.79
N PHE A 112 -3.57 8.94 -4.75
CA PHE A 112 -4.02 7.61 -5.11
C PHE A 112 -5.36 7.66 -5.84
N CYS A 113 -5.47 6.92 -6.93
CA CYS A 113 -6.70 6.84 -7.71
C CYS A 113 -7.55 5.65 -7.29
N TYR A 114 -8.78 5.91 -6.84
CA TYR A 114 -9.73 4.87 -6.44
C TYR A 114 -10.25 4.03 -7.62
N PHE A 115 -10.11 4.51 -8.82
CA PHE A 115 -10.53 3.79 -10.02
C PHE A 115 -9.46 2.84 -10.57
N CYS A 116 -8.30 3.37 -10.98
CA CYS A 116 -7.24 2.54 -11.54
C CYS A 116 -6.32 1.91 -10.51
N ARG A 117 -6.39 2.36 -9.25
CA ARG A 117 -5.64 1.84 -8.09
C ARG A 117 -4.15 2.14 -8.12
N PHE A 118 -3.71 3.05 -8.98
CA PHE A 118 -2.32 3.49 -9.06
C PHE A 118 -2.08 4.71 -8.17
N VAL A 119 -0.86 4.80 -7.64
CA VAL A 119 -0.35 6.02 -7.00
C VAL A 119 0.06 7.05 -8.06
N GLY A 120 0.05 8.32 -7.69
CA GLY A 120 0.56 9.41 -8.52
C GLY A 120 -0.49 10.34 -9.10
N HIS A 121 -1.76 9.99 -9.05
CA HIS A 121 -2.88 10.86 -9.41
C HIS A 121 -4.13 10.51 -8.60
N ASP A 122 -5.10 11.39 -8.61
CA ASP A 122 -6.41 11.17 -8.00
C ASP A 122 -7.47 10.78 -9.05
N LEU A 123 -8.69 10.50 -8.57
CA LEU A 123 -9.81 10.14 -9.44
C LEU A 123 -10.13 11.19 -10.50
N LYS A 124 -10.01 12.47 -10.14
CA LYS A 124 -10.31 13.61 -11.03
C LYS A 124 -9.35 13.73 -12.21
N HIS A 125 -8.15 13.20 -12.06
CA HIS A 125 -7.08 13.26 -13.07
C HIS A 125 -6.82 11.90 -13.74
N CYS A 126 -7.72 10.94 -13.56
CA CYS A 126 -7.59 9.61 -14.15
C CYS A 126 -8.20 9.56 -15.56
N ALA A 127 -7.36 9.35 -16.57
CA ALA A 127 -7.82 9.20 -17.96
C ALA A 127 -8.76 8.01 -18.16
N GLY A 128 -8.51 6.89 -17.47
CA GLY A 128 -9.36 5.70 -17.54
C GLY A 128 -10.75 5.93 -16.94
N PHE A 129 -10.83 6.63 -15.82
CA PHE A 129 -12.09 7.03 -15.21
C PHE A 129 -12.91 7.93 -16.13
N PHE A 130 -12.26 8.92 -16.70
CA PHE A 130 -12.90 9.87 -17.64
C PHE A 130 -13.45 9.17 -18.88
N ALA A 131 -12.70 8.23 -19.44
CA ALA A 131 -13.14 7.44 -20.60
C ALA A 131 -14.33 6.54 -20.25
N ALA A 132 -14.32 5.89 -19.08
CA ALA A 132 -15.40 5.03 -18.62
C ALA A 132 -16.67 5.81 -18.32
N GLU A 133 -16.57 6.98 -17.69
CA GLU A 133 -17.70 7.88 -17.41
C GLU A 133 -18.32 8.39 -18.71
N LYS A 134 -17.51 8.75 -19.70
CA LYS A 134 -17.96 9.21 -21.02
C LYS A 134 -18.71 8.14 -21.80
N ASN A 135 -18.40 6.85 -21.58
CA ASN A 135 -19.07 5.71 -22.17
C ASN A 135 -20.34 5.27 -21.41
N GLY A 136 -20.74 6.00 -20.36
CA GLY A 136 -21.95 5.73 -19.58
C GLY A 136 -21.87 4.47 -18.70
N ALA A 137 -20.66 3.99 -18.39
CA ALA A 137 -20.48 2.84 -17.52
C ALA A 137 -20.84 3.19 -16.06
N THR A 138 -21.67 2.38 -15.43
CA THR A 138 -21.89 2.44 -14.00
C THR A 138 -20.68 1.82 -13.30
N MET A 139 -19.94 2.61 -12.52
CA MET A 139 -18.72 2.16 -11.89
C MET A 139 -18.88 2.04 -10.38
N GLU A 140 -18.64 0.84 -9.87
CA GLU A 140 -18.43 0.62 -8.44
C GLU A 140 -16.93 0.74 -8.13
N LEU A 141 -16.58 1.72 -7.29
CA LEU A 141 -15.21 1.89 -6.84
C LEU A 141 -14.92 0.88 -5.71
N GLN A 142 -13.98 -0.02 -5.94
CA GLN A 142 -13.56 -1.02 -4.94
C GLN A 142 -12.58 -0.46 -3.90
N TYR A 143 -12.11 0.77 -4.09
CA TYR A 143 -11.16 1.46 -3.24
C TYR A 143 -11.76 2.78 -2.75
N GLY A 144 -11.40 3.19 -1.56
CA GLY A 144 -11.88 4.41 -0.94
C GLY A 144 -10.94 4.89 0.18
N ASP A 145 -11.39 5.87 0.95
CA ASP A 145 -10.61 6.45 2.05
C ASP A 145 -10.25 5.44 3.16
N TRP A 146 -10.97 4.34 3.26
CA TRP A 146 -10.68 3.26 4.20
C TRP A 146 -9.32 2.56 3.92
N LEU A 147 -8.75 2.73 2.73
CA LEU A 147 -7.39 2.25 2.41
C LEU A 147 -6.30 3.08 3.09
N LYS A 148 -6.61 4.28 3.52
CA LYS A 148 -5.69 5.16 4.23
C LYS A 148 -5.70 4.81 5.72
N ALA A 149 -4.52 4.62 6.29
CA ALA A 149 -4.38 4.42 7.72
C ALA A 149 -4.66 5.72 8.47
N VAL A 150 -5.46 5.63 9.53
CA VAL A 150 -5.74 6.76 10.42
C VAL A 150 -4.65 6.83 11.49
N GLY A 151 -4.08 8.00 11.73
CA GLY A 151 -3.10 8.24 12.79
C GLY A 151 -1.71 7.69 12.51
N GLY A 152 -1.34 7.47 11.27
CA GLY A 152 0.04 7.15 10.89
C GLY A 152 1.00 8.29 11.27
N ARG A 153 2.06 7.95 11.99
CA ARG A 153 3.09 8.91 12.41
C ARG A 153 3.96 9.37 11.25
#